data_1f8b9f93831679e313f230c1f5c96000
#
_entry.id   1f8b9f93831679e313f230c1f5c96000
#
_cell.length_a   1.000
_cell.length_b   1.000
_cell.length_c   1.000
_cell.angle_alpha   90.00
_cell.angle_beta   90.00
_cell.angle_gamma   90.00
#
_symmetry.space_group_name_H-M   'P 1'
#
loop_
_entity.id
_entity.type
_entity.pdbx_description
1 polymer ?
#
loop_
_entity_poly.entity_id
_entity_poly.type
_entity_poly.pdbx_seq_one_letter_code
_entity_poly.pdbx_strand_id
1 'polypeptide(L)'
;MDNKPRKVLVGSPSYDGSIDVWYVNSLVNTVKYAYDHSINVDIIPIWVSYDALIQRCRNDTVFLALQQECDDLMWIDTDIEWKPEWFFKLLDYPVDVVGGTYRKKGDVEEYVYRQIKKQPANELGLIPVDGLGTGFVRMNKKAFQHLWNVS
;
A
#
# COMPACT_ATOMS: atom_id res chain seq x y z
N MET A 1 -21.99 18.42 5.52
CA MET A 1 -21.22 17.24 5.04
C MET A 1 -19.81 17.40 5.55
N ASP A 2 -19.33 16.44 6.32
CA ASP A 2 -17.97 16.45 6.83
C ASP A 2 -16.99 16.41 5.65
N ASN A 3 -16.35 17.54 5.39
CA ASN A 3 -15.35 17.66 4.32
C ASN A 3 -13.96 17.19 4.79
N LYS A 4 -13.97 16.16 5.69
CA LYS A 4 -12.73 15.60 6.23
C LYS A 4 -12.00 14.85 5.12
N PRO A 5 -10.68 15.08 4.94
CA PRO A 5 -9.92 14.34 3.95
C PRO A 5 -9.83 12.86 4.32
N ARG A 6 -9.82 11.98 3.32
CA ARG A 6 -9.51 10.55 3.49
C ARG A 6 -8.06 10.42 3.92
N LYS A 7 -7.81 9.88 5.10
CA LYS A 7 -6.46 9.71 5.63
C LYS A 7 -5.84 8.40 5.18
N VAL A 8 -4.70 8.49 4.53
CA VAL A 8 -3.96 7.33 4.02
C VAL A 8 -2.55 7.33 4.60
N LEU A 9 -2.23 6.37 5.45
CA LEU A 9 -0.86 6.16 5.90
C LEU A 9 -0.11 5.33 4.86
N VAL A 10 1.04 5.83 4.40
CA VAL A 10 1.96 5.10 3.53
C VAL A 10 3.12 4.60 4.38
N GLY A 11 3.09 3.31 4.71
CA GLY A 11 4.10 2.65 5.54
C GLY A 11 5.15 1.96 4.69
N SER A 12 6.40 2.35 4.84
CA SER A 12 7.52 1.84 4.03
C SER A 12 8.68 1.39 4.91
N PRO A 13 8.93 0.07 5.00
CA PRO A 13 10.09 -0.43 5.71
C PRO A 13 11.36 -0.16 4.92
N SER A 14 12.42 0.31 5.61
CA SER A 14 13.75 0.50 5.04
C SER A 14 14.79 -0.17 5.96
N TYR A 15 15.45 -1.20 5.46
CA TYR A 15 16.41 -1.99 6.25
C TYR A 15 17.61 -1.15 6.75
N ASP A 16 18.20 -0.36 5.87
CA ASP A 16 19.42 0.42 6.10
C ASP A 16 19.20 1.93 6.17
N GLY A 17 17.93 2.38 6.11
CA GLY A 17 17.57 3.79 6.06
C GLY A 17 17.65 4.38 4.64
N SER A 18 17.98 3.58 3.61
CA SER A 18 17.96 4.05 2.22
C SER A 18 16.56 3.98 1.62
N ILE A 19 16.30 4.88 0.68
CA ILE A 19 15.08 4.96 -0.09
C ILE A 19 15.47 5.17 -1.55
N ASP A 20 14.88 4.39 -2.46
CA ASP A 20 15.13 4.55 -3.88
C ASP A 20 14.58 5.90 -4.38
N VAL A 21 15.33 6.57 -5.24
CA VAL A 21 14.92 7.85 -5.82
C VAL A 21 13.61 7.74 -6.63
N TRP A 22 13.36 6.58 -7.24
CA TRP A 22 12.12 6.31 -7.99
C TRP A 22 10.91 6.24 -7.07
N TYR A 23 11.07 5.65 -5.87
CA TYR A 23 10.05 5.69 -4.82
C TYR A 23 9.71 7.13 -4.43
N VAL A 24 10.72 7.95 -4.14
CA VAL A 24 10.53 9.35 -3.75
C VAL A 24 9.79 10.13 -4.85
N ASN A 25 10.21 9.96 -6.10
CA ASN A 25 9.55 10.59 -7.24
C ASN A 25 8.08 10.15 -7.37
N SER A 26 7.80 8.85 -7.19
CA SER A 26 6.43 8.33 -7.23
C SER A 26 5.55 8.94 -6.13
N LEU A 27 6.07 9.05 -4.90
CA LEU A 27 5.35 9.65 -3.78
C LEU A 27 5.05 11.13 -4.02
N VAL A 28 6.07 11.91 -4.43
CA VAL A 28 5.92 13.35 -4.74
C VAL A 28 4.90 13.56 -5.87
N ASN A 29 4.98 12.74 -6.93
CA ASN A 29 4.03 12.81 -8.04
C ASN A 29 2.60 12.42 -7.60
N THR A 30 2.46 11.48 -6.65
CA THR A 30 1.15 11.10 -6.10
C THR A 30 0.51 12.25 -5.33
N VAL A 31 1.28 12.95 -4.48
CA VAL A 31 0.79 14.13 -3.76
C VAL A 31 0.43 15.25 -4.73
N LYS A 32 1.28 15.51 -5.73
CA LYS A 32 1.00 16.49 -6.77
C LYS A 32 -0.26 16.15 -7.56
N TYR A 33 -0.43 14.89 -7.94
CA TYR A 33 -1.62 14.41 -8.64
C TYR A 33 -2.90 14.65 -7.83
N ALA A 34 -2.88 14.37 -6.52
CA ALA A 34 -4.01 14.65 -5.65
C ALA A 34 -4.39 16.13 -5.66
N TYR A 35 -3.40 17.02 -5.57
CA TYR A 35 -3.59 18.45 -5.62
C TYR A 35 -4.18 18.90 -6.97
N ASP A 36 -3.56 18.50 -8.09
CA ASP A 36 -3.97 18.89 -9.44
C ASP A 36 -5.38 18.41 -9.79
N HIS A 37 -5.83 17.29 -9.21
CA HIS A 37 -7.18 16.72 -9.45
C HIS A 37 -8.17 17.01 -8.33
N SER A 38 -7.83 17.86 -7.36
CA SER A 38 -8.67 18.21 -6.21
C SER A 38 -9.18 16.97 -5.43
N ILE A 39 -8.36 15.93 -5.31
CA ILE A 39 -8.70 14.74 -4.53
C ILE A 39 -8.52 15.08 -3.06
N ASN A 40 -9.60 14.96 -2.28
CA ASN A 40 -9.61 15.27 -0.85
C ASN A 40 -8.98 14.14 -0.02
N VAL A 41 -7.65 14.05 -0.02
CA VAL A 41 -6.86 13.03 0.64
C VAL A 41 -5.74 13.66 1.48
N ASP A 42 -5.44 13.05 2.63
CA ASP A 42 -4.29 13.36 3.48
C ASP A 42 -3.35 12.15 3.44
N ILE A 43 -2.22 12.27 2.75
CA ILE A 43 -1.22 11.22 2.59
C ILE A 43 -0.14 11.41 3.63
N ILE A 44 0.01 10.43 4.51
CA ILE A 44 0.92 10.45 5.66
C ILE A 44 2.03 9.41 5.42
N PRO A 45 3.20 9.81 4.88
CA PRO A 45 4.30 8.88 4.68
C PRO A 45 5.04 8.60 6.00
N ILE A 46 5.28 7.33 6.28
CA ILE A 46 6.05 6.84 7.43
C ILE A 46 7.10 5.84 6.95
N TRP A 47 8.35 6.12 7.24
CA TRP A 47 9.47 5.22 7.00
C TRP A 47 9.93 4.63 8.33
N VAL A 48 9.93 3.29 8.42
CA VAL A 48 10.48 2.57 9.58
C VAL A 48 11.83 2.01 9.17
N SER A 49 12.89 2.59 9.75
CA SER A 49 14.26 2.32 9.34
C SER A 49 15.05 1.58 10.43
N TYR A 50 16.12 0.91 10.01
CA TYR A 50 17.09 0.24 10.87
C TYR A 50 16.52 -0.93 11.69
N ASP A 51 15.46 -1.56 11.22
CA ASP A 51 14.97 -2.82 11.80
C ASP A 51 15.13 -3.97 10.79
N ALA A 52 15.82 -5.01 11.22
CA ALA A 52 16.04 -6.22 10.41
C ALA A 52 14.78 -7.08 10.24
N LEU A 53 13.75 -6.84 11.06
CA LEU A 53 12.51 -7.61 11.05
C LEU A 53 11.40 -6.82 10.35
N ILE A 54 11.22 -7.08 9.07
CA ILE A 54 10.19 -6.43 8.24
C ILE A 54 8.77 -6.57 8.82
N GLN A 55 8.49 -7.68 9.52
CA GLN A 55 7.20 -7.89 10.19
C GLN A 55 6.99 -6.87 11.32
N ARG A 56 8.03 -6.55 12.09
CA ARG A 56 7.96 -5.53 13.15
C ARG A 56 7.70 -4.16 12.55
N CYS A 57 8.45 -3.78 11.51
CA CYS A 57 8.22 -2.52 10.80
C CYS A 57 6.78 -2.38 10.32
N ARG A 58 6.19 -3.45 9.78
CA ARG A 58 4.81 -3.44 9.32
C ARG A 58 3.82 -3.35 10.48
N ASN A 59 4.05 -4.04 11.59
CA ASN A 59 3.21 -3.90 12.79
C ASN A 59 3.24 -2.47 13.34
N ASP A 60 4.40 -1.81 13.35
CA ASP A 60 4.52 -0.41 13.78
C ASP A 60 3.70 0.52 12.89
N THR A 61 3.66 0.29 11.57
CA THR A 61 2.82 1.10 10.68
C THR A 61 1.33 0.84 10.88
N VAL A 62 0.91 -0.39 11.22
CA VAL A 62 -0.47 -0.69 11.62
C VAL A 62 -0.84 0.07 12.88
N PHE A 63 0.01 0.02 13.90
CA PHE A 63 -0.20 0.76 15.15
C PHE A 63 -0.34 2.26 14.91
N LEU A 64 0.54 2.86 14.12
CA LEU A 64 0.48 4.28 13.77
C LEU A 64 -0.77 4.64 12.98
N ALA A 65 -1.21 3.78 12.05
CA ALA A 65 -2.44 3.99 11.31
C ALA A 65 -3.67 3.99 12.22
N LEU A 66 -3.69 3.13 13.23
CA LEU A 66 -4.74 3.11 14.26
C LEU A 66 -4.70 4.36 15.13
N GLN A 67 -3.51 4.75 15.63
CA GLN A 67 -3.35 5.95 16.46
C GLN A 67 -3.77 7.23 15.74
N GLN A 68 -3.48 7.35 14.46
CA GLN A 68 -3.80 8.51 13.64
C GLN A 68 -5.21 8.45 13.06
N GLU A 69 -5.98 7.41 13.37
CA GLU A 69 -7.34 7.20 12.87
C GLU A 69 -7.41 7.24 11.33
N CYS A 70 -6.44 6.57 10.67
CA CYS A 70 -6.40 6.50 9.21
C CYS A 70 -7.55 5.67 8.66
N ASP A 71 -8.01 6.03 7.45
CA ASP A 71 -9.03 5.29 6.71
C ASP A 71 -8.43 4.12 5.96
N ASP A 72 -7.18 4.30 5.47
CA ASP A 72 -6.42 3.30 4.74
C ASP A 72 -4.96 3.25 5.19
N LEU A 73 -4.38 2.06 5.05
CA LEU A 73 -2.96 1.80 5.17
C LEU A 73 -2.45 1.25 3.85
N MET A 74 -1.43 1.92 3.29
CA MET A 74 -0.70 1.48 2.12
C MET A 74 0.68 0.98 2.55
N TRP A 75 1.01 -0.28 2.30
CA TRP A 75 2.40 -0.73 2.36
C TRP A 75 3.03 -0.60 0.99
N ILE A 76 4.14 0.13 0.91
CA ILE A 76 4.93 0.28 -0.30
C ILE A 76 6.41 0.10 0.07
N ASP A 77 7.06 -0.90 -0.51
CA ASP A 77 8.50 -1.12 -0.29
C ASP A 77 9.31 0.02 -0.92
N THR A 78 10.42 0.40 -0.28
CA THR A 78 11.23 1.59 -0.66
C THR A 78 11.94 1.48 -2.01
N ASP A 79 11.85 0.35 -2.69
CA ASP A 79 12.39 0.08 -4.02
C ASP A 79 11.30 -0.08 -5.11
N ILE A 80 10.04 0.24 -4.79
CA ILE A 80 8.92 0.19 -5.73
C ILE A 80 8.71 1.58 -6.37
N GLU A 81 8.53 1.57 -7.69
CA GLU A 81 8.08 2.71 -8.49
C GLU A 81 6.61 2.51 -8.89
N TRP A 82 5.80 3.57 -8.84
CA TRP A 82 4.39 3.51 -9.26
C TRP A 82 3.94 4.80 -9.93
N LYS A 83 2.86 4.71 -10.70
CA LYS A 83 2.14 5.87 -11.24
C LYS A 83 1.06 6.33 -10.25
N PRO A 84 0.81 7.64 -10.10
CA PRO A 84 -0.21 8.16 -9.19
C PRO A 84 -1.59 7.54 -9.39
N GLU A 85 -1.99 7.28 -10.63
CA GLU A 85 -3.29 6.70 -10.96
C GLU A 85 -3.46 5.29 -10.35
N TRP A 86 -2.37 4.52 -10.24
CA TRP A 86 -2.41 3.19 -9.63
C TRP A 86 -2.63 3.26 -8.12
N PHE A 87 -2.03 4.25 -7.47
CA PHE A 87 -2.23 4.50 -6.04
C PHE A 87 -3.71 4.79 -5.74
N PHE A 88 -4.31 5.75 -6.45
CA PHE A 88 -5.72 6.11 -6.26
C PHE A 88 -6.66 4.99 -6.69
N LYS A 89 -6.34 4.25 -7.75
CA LYS A 89 -7.12 3.08 -8.16
C LYS A 89 -7.19 2.02 -7.05
N LEU A 90 -6.09 1.76 -6.33
CA LEU A 90 -6.12 0.83 -5.18
C LEU A 90 -7.01 1.36 -4.06
N LEU A 91 -7.02 2.67 -3.80
CA LEU A 91 -7.90 3.28 -2.80
C LEU A 91 -9.39 3.14 -3.15
N ASP A 92 -9.73 3.18 -4.44
CA ASP A 92 -11.11 3.18 -4.91
C ASP A 92 -11.75 1.78 -4.98
N TYR A 93 -10.96 0.71 -4.94
CA TYR A 93 -11.52 -0.63 -4.95
C TYR A 93 -12.34 -0.94 -3.68
N PRO A 94 -13.59 -1.45 -3.82
CA PRO A 94 -14.49 -1.72 -2.71
C PRO A 94 -14.18 -3.08 -2.03
N VAL A 95 -12.93 -3.31 -1.68
CA VAL A 95 -12.47 -4.54 -1.01
C VAL A 95 -11.62 -4.20 0.21
N ASP A 96 -11.52 -5.11 1.16
CA ASP A 96 -10.81 -4.86 2.42
C ASP A 96 -9.28 -4.82 2.21
N VAL A 97 -8.75 -5.68 1.32
CA VAL A 97 -7.32 -5.76 0.98
C VAL A 97 -7.16 -5.91 -0.53
N VAL A 98 -6.28 -5.11 -1.11
CA VAL A 98 -5.94 -5.19 -2.53
C VAL A 98 -4.48 -4.81 -2.74
N GLY A 99 -3.82 -5.44 -3.69
CA GLY A 99 -2.44 -5.12 -4.05
C GLY A 99 -2.26 -4.93 -5.55
N GLY A 100 -1.31 -4.08 -5.90
CA GLY A 100 -0.75 -4.02 -7.24
C GLY A 100 0.25 -5.15 -7.44
N THR A 101 0.18 -5.81 -8.59
CA THR A 101 1.18 -6.79 -8.97
C THR A 101 2.44 -6.07 -9.45
N TYR A 102 3.59 -6.53 -9.00
CA TYR A 102 4.89 -6.07 -9.47
C TYR A 102 5.76 -7.29 -9.82
N ARG A 103 6.70 -7.07 -10.74
CA ARG A 103 7.59 -8.12 -11.22
C ARG A 103 8.61 -8.48 -10.15
N LYS A 104 8.84 -9.79 -9.95
CA LYS A 104 9.98 -10.25 -9.14
C LYS A 104 11.30 -9.83 -9.80
N LYS A 105 12.30 -9.51 -9.00
CA LYS A 105 13.66 -9.29 -9.48
C LYS A 105 14.20 -10.62 -10.03
N GLY A 106 14.56 -10.66 -11.32
CA GLY A 106 15.11 -11.85 -12.00
C GLY A 106 14.86 -11.82 -13.52
N ASP A 107 15.44 -12.82 -14.21
CA ASP A 107 15.38 -12.93 -15.68
C ASP A 107 14.04 -13.49 -16.17
N VAL A 108 13.26 -14.11 -15.28
CA VAL A 108 11.95 -14.68 -15.60
C VAL A 108 10.85 -13.69 -15.22
N GLU A 109 9.87 -13.52 -16.11
CA GLU A 109 8.73 -12.64 -15.87
C GLU A 109 7.73 -13.31 -14.91
N GLU A 110 7.98 -13.17 -13.60
CA GLU A 110 7.12 -13.65 -12.53
C GLU A 110 6.56 -12.49 -11.69
N TYR A 111 5.27 -12.59 -11.35
CA TYR A 111 4.59 -11.61 -10.50
C TYR A 111 4.44 -12.10 -9.06
N VAL A 112 4.38 -11.18 -8.10
CA VAL A 112 4.38 -11.48 -6.67
C VAL A 112 2.94 -11.67 -6.17
N TYR A 113 2.29 -12.76 -6.57
CA TYR A 113 1.01 -13.19 -6.00
C TYR A 113 0.82 -14.71 -6.14
N ARG A 114 -0.03 -15.28 -5.31
CA ARG A 114 -0.43 -16.68 -5.39
C ARG A 114 -1.94 -16.77 -5.65
N GLN A 115 -2.29 -17.18 -6.86
CA GLN A 115 -3.68 -17.23 -7.31
C GLN A 115 -4.44 -18.44 -6.73
N ILE A 116 -5.66 -18.21 -6.28
CA ILE A 116 -6.57 -19.30 -5.91
C ILE A 116 -7.08 -19.97 -7.18
N LYS A 117 -6.65 -21.23 -7.39
CA LYS A 117 -7.15 -22.16 -8.43
C LYS A 117 -7.80 -21.49 -9.66
N LYS A 118 -7.02 -20.83 -10.51
CA LYS A 118 -7.44 -20.29 -11.84
C LYS A 118 -8.81 -19.57 -11.85
N GLN A 119 -9.16 -18.83 -10.80
CA GLN A 119 -10.34 -17.98 -10.84
C GLN A 119 -10.10 -16.80 -11.78
N PRO A 120 -11.03 -16.49 -12.69
CA PRO A 120 -10.90 -15.34 -13.57
C PRO A 120 -11.00 -14.03 -12.79
N ALA A 121 -10.54 -12.94 -13.39
CA ALA A 121 -10.78 -11.61 -12.87
C ALA A 121 -12.28 -11.31 -12.82
N ASN A 122 -12.70 -10.59 -11.77
CA ASN A 122 -14.07 -10.11 -11.67
C ASN A 122 -14.32 -8.89 -12.61
N GLU A 123 -15.52 -8.34 -12.57
CA GLU A 123 -15.91 -7.16 -13.38
C GLU A 123 -15.04 -5.93 -13.14
N LEU A 124 -14.41 -5.82 -11.97
CA LEU A 124 -13.46 -4.75 -11.62
C LEU A 124 -12.02 -5.04 -12.06
N GLY A 125 -11.77 -6.19 -12.69
CA GLY A 125 -10.44 -6.65 -13.07
C GLY A 125 -9.61 -7.20 -11.91
N LEU A 126 -10.22 -7.48 -10.75
CA LEU A 126 -9.55 -8.05 -9.58
C LEU A 126 -9.50 -9.57 -9.67
N ILE A 127 -8.34 -10.13 -9.39
CA ILE A 127 -8.13 -11.58 -9.31
C ILE A 127 -8.05 -11.97 -7.83
N PRO A 128 -8.89 -12.92 -7.35
CA PRO A 128 -8.80 -13.40 -5.99
C PRO A 128 -7.51 -14.22 -5.80
N VAL A 129 -6.81 -13.93 -4.69
CA VAL A 129 -5.53 -14.56 -4.35
C VAL A 129 -5.54 -15.06 -2.90
N ASP A 130 -4.78 -16.10 -2.60
CA ASP A 130 -4.55 -16.59 -1.25
C ASP A 130 -3.16 -16.20 -0.71
N GLY A 131 -2.37 -15.53 -1.52
CA GLY A 131 -1.09 -14.94 -1.17
C GLY A 131 -0.79 -13.71 -2.03
N LEU A 132 -0.48 -12.60 -1.37
CA LEU A 132 -0.19 -11.32 -2.00
C LEU A 132 1.16 -10.81 -1.52
N GLY A 133 2.00 -10.36 -2.45
CA GLY A 133 3.22 -9.65 -2.10
C GLY A 133 2.90 -8.32 -1.42
N THR A 134 3.59 -8.00 -0.35
CA THR A 134 3.27 -6.85 0.50
C THR A 134 4.01 -5.57 0.11
N GLY A 135 4.71 -5.58 -1.03
CA GLY A 135 5.48 -4.42 -1.52
C GLY A 135 4.63 -3.30 -2.13
N PHE A 136 3.36 -3.55 -2.49
CA PHE A 136 2.41 -2.53 -2.95
C PHE A 136 0.98 -2.97 -2.64
N VAL A 137 0.55 -2.77 -1.39
CA VAL A 137 -0.73 -3.27 -0.86
C VAL A 137 -1.48 -2.17 -0.13
N ARG A 138 -2.77 -2.09 -0.39
CA ARG A 138 -3.70 -1.26 0.36
C ARG A 138 -4.60 -2.12 1.24
N MET A 139 -4.79 -1.70 2.48
CA MET A 139 -5.77 -2.22 3.44
C MET A 139 -6.68 -1.09 3.90
N ASN A 140 -7.99 -1.34 3.95
CA ASN A 140 -8.89 -0.39 4.60
C ASN A 140 -8.82 -0.53 6.13
N LYS A 141 -9.44 0.41 6.84
CA LYS A 141 -9.45 0.46 8.31
C LYS A 141 -9.90 -0.86 8.95
N LYS A 142 -10.93 -1.49 8.40
CA LYS A 142 -11.45 -2.78 8.89
C LYS A 142 -10.40 -3.88 8.82
N ALA A 143 -9.65 -3.96 7.71
CA ALA A 143 -8.62 -4.97 7.51
C ALA A 143 -7.46 -4.81 8.49
N PHE A 144 -6.88 -3.62 8.63
CA PHE A 144 -5.74 -3.45 9.52
C PHE A 144 -6.13 -3.44 11.01
N GLN A 145 -7.37 -3.08 11.38
CA GLN A 145 -7.89 -3.30 12.72
C GLN A 145 -8.01 -4.80 13.04
N HIS A 146 -8.48 -5.60 12.08
CA HIS A 146 -8.53 -7.05 12.24
C HIS A 146 -7.13 -7.64 12.43
N LEU A 147 -6.15 -7.24 11.61
CA LEU A 147 -4.76 -7.68 11.76
C LEU A 147 -4.22 -7.39 13.16
N TRP A 148 -4.46 -6.20 13.69
CA TRP A 148 -4.01 -5.81 15.03
C TRP A 148 -4.62 -6.67 16.13
N ASN A 149 -5.89 -7.04 16.01
CA ASN A 149 -6.61 -7.81 17.02
C ASN A 149 -6.22 -9.29 17.05
N VAL A 150 -5.62 -9.83 15.98
CA VAL A 150 -5.23 -11.25 15.87
C VAL A 150 -3.71 -11.48 15.95
N SER A 151 -2.91 -10.41 16.01
CA SER A 151 -1.46 -10.45 16.20
C SER A 151 -1.10 -10.37 17.69
#